data_87ce66ca94b986b806b20cfb66c5d256
#
_entry.id   87ce66ca94b986b806b20cfb66c5d256
#
_cell.length_a   1.000
_cell.length_b   1.000
_cell.length_c   1.000
_cell.angle_alpha   90.00
_cell.angle_beta   90.00
_cell.angle_gamma   90.00
#
_symmetry.space_group_name_H-M   'P 1'
#
loop_
_entity.id
_entity.type
_entity.pdbx_description
1 polymer ?
#
loop_
_entity_poly.entity_id
_entity_poly.type
_entity_poly.pdbx_seq_one_letter_code
_entity_poly.pdbx_strand_id
1 'polypeptide(L)'
;MVTTIETTEIVTKPKLDEVMQPSIKRWLKHLLHMPASKRFFNQQDQHAIAQAVAAAEHGHVGEIQVVIEGHMPAREAYYLDTRGRAKQLFAELGVWDTELNSGILLYLNLCERKVEIVIDRGIQQATTQQVWDEVCQSIIKKMAQQQYRQALVDAVTEVGTILDQFYANKIEDKADELSNSPIMLN
;
A
#
# COMPACT_ATOMS: atom_id res chain seq x y z
N MET A 1 21.06 1.86 -7.38
CA MET A 1 20.85 0.50 -7.87
C MET A 1 19.51 0.05 -7.29
N VAL A 2 18.46 0.06 -8.08
CA VAL A 2 17.12 -0.37 -7.66
C VAL A 2 17.13 -1.89 -7.71
N THR A 3 17.06 -2.52 -6.55
CA THR A 3 17.07 -3.96 -6.43
C THR A 3 15.66 -4.48 -6.61
N THR A 4 15.51 -5.39 -7.52
CA THR A 4 14.43 -6.34 -7.82
C THR A 4 13.09 -6.09 -7.11
N ILE A 5 12.07 -5.79 -7.91
CA ILE A 5 10.67 -5.75 -7.52
C ILE A 5 10.25 -7.18 -7.23
N GLU A 6 10.10 -7.52 -5.96
CA GLU A 6 9.32 -8.69 -5.60
C GLU A 6 7.86 -8.26 -5.57
N THR A 7 7.12 -8.87 -6.43
CA THR A 7 5.76 -8.56 -6.82
C THR A 7 4.74 -8.65 -5.69
N THR A 8 3.72 -7.83 -5.81
CA THR A 8 2.46 -7.87 -5.07
C THR A 8 1.90 -9.28 -4.97
N GLU A 9 1.59 -9.75 -3.77
CA GLU A 9 0.84 -11.00 -3.58
C GLU A 9 -0.60 -10.70 -3.27
N ILE A 10 -1.46 -11.35 -4.01
CA ILE A 10 -2.88 -11.37 -3.74
C ILE A 10 -3.11 -12.28 -2.53
N VAL A 11 -3.62 -11.73 -1.43
CA VAL A 11 -3.93 -12.50 -0.23
C VAL A 11 -5.26 -13.22 -0.44
N THR A 12 -5.20 -14.48 -0.89
CA THR A 12 -6.38 -15.28 -1.20
C THR A 12 -6.92 -16.11 -0.05
N LYS A 13 -6.08 -16.38 0.95
CA LYS A 13 -6.45 -17.14 2.14
C LYS A 13 -5.62 -16.66 3.31
N PRO A 14 -6.21 -16.57 4.52
CA PRO A 14 -5.41 -16.39 5.72
C PRO A 14 -4.49 -17.62 5.85
N LYS A 15 -3.23 -17.46 5.50
CA LYS A 15 -2.19 -18.45 5.81
C LYS A 15 -1.85 -18.27 7.27
N LEU A 16 -2.25 -19.22 8.08
CA LEU A 16 -1.84 -19.32 9.49
C LEU A 16 -0.31 -19.52 9.65
N ASP A 17 0.35 -19.96 8.58
CA ASP A 17 1.81 -20.11 8.51
C ASP A 17 2.43 -18.97 7.70
N GLU A 18 2.45 -17.77 8.26
CA GLU A 18 3.42 -16.78 7.78
C GLU A 18 4.81 -17.25 8.17
N VAL A 19 5.61 -17.59 7.17
CA VAL A 19 7.00 -17.98 7.37
C VAL A 19 7.74 -16.75 7.91
N MET A 20 7.93 -16.71 9.22
CA MET A 20 8.82 -15.74 9.84
C MET A 20 10.19 -15.86 9.16
N GLN A 21 10.71 -14.76 8.67
CA GLN A 21 12.04 -14.69 8.04
C GLN A 21 13.00 -13.86 8.90
N PRO A 22 13.51 -14.40 10.00
CA PRO A 22 14.39 -13.66 10.90
C PRO A 22 15.62 -13.13 10.16
N SER A 23 15.90 -11.82 10.27
CA SER A 23 17.04 -11.19 9.62
C SER A 23 17.66 -10.10 10.49
N ILE A 24 18.84 -10.40 11.04
CA ILE A 24 19.64 -9.42 11.79
C ILE A 24 20.07 -8.26 10.88
N LYS A 25 20.37 -8.53 9.61
CA LYS A 25 20.76 -7.49 8.64
C LYS A 25 19.63 -6.46 8.43
N ARG A 26 18.39 -6.93 8.26
CA ARG A 26 17.20 -6.06 8.13
C ARG A 26 16.95 -5.31 9.43
N TRP A 27 16.98 -6.00 10.56
CA TRP A 27 16.85 -5.39 11.88
C TRP A 27 17.83 -4.24 12.09
N LEU A 28 19.14 -4.47 11.83
CA LEU A 28 20.18 -3.45 11.97
C LEU A 28 19.97 -2.28 11.00
N LYS A 29 19.54 -2.55 9.77
CA LYS A 29 19.23 -1.53 8.77
C LYS A 29 18.12 -0.59 9.27
N HIS A 30 17.02 -1.14 9.80
CA HIS A 30 15.91 -0.36 10.34
C HIS A 30 16.29 0.38 11.62
N LEU A 31 17.09 -0.22 12.50
CA LEU A 31 17.58 0.43 13.72
C LEU A 31 18.46 1.65 13.44
N LEU A 32 19.25 1.60 12.37
CA LEU A 32 20.16 2.69 11.97
C LEU A 32 19.50 3.69 11.00
N HIS A 33 18.30 3.41 10.52
CA HIS A 33 17.61 4.27 9.57
C HIS A 33 16.89 5.40 10.30
N MET A 34 17.40 6.62 10.17
CA MET A 34 16.91 7.80 10.87
C MET A 34 15.88 8.69 10.13
N PRO A 35 15.64 8.57 8.80
CA PRO A 35 14.70 9.47 8.16
C PRO A 35 13.26 9.15 8.55
N ALA A 36 12.63 10.11 9.20
CA ALA A 36 11.19 10.08 9.44
C ALA A 36 10.43 10.20 8.11
N SER A 37 9.33 9.46 7.97
CA SER A 37 8.42 9.53 6.83
C SER A 37 7.98 10.97 6.49
N LYS A 38 7.75 11.79 7.50
CA LYS A 38 7.41 13.22 7.40
C LYS A 38 8.45 14.10 6.70
N ARG A 39 9.70 13.64 6.56
CA ARG A 39 10.73 14.36 5.81
C ARG A 39 10.49 14.31 4.30
N PHE A 40 9.90 13.21 3.83
CA PHE A 40 9.62 12.99 2.41
C PHE A 40 8.20 13.38 2.01
N PHE A 41 7.29 13.40 2.99
CA PHE A 41 5.87 13.71 2.78
C PHE A 41 5.42 14.74 3.84
N ASN A 42 5.42 16.01 3.44
CA ASN A 42 4.92 17.08 4.29
C ASN A 42 3.38 17.09 4.33
N GLN A 43 2.77 17.98 5.10
CA GLN A 43 1.30 18.05 5.22
C GLN A 43 0.58 18.33 3.90
N GLN A 44 1.19 19.13 2.99
CA GLN A 44 0.60 19.39 1.68
C GLN A 44 0.62 18.14 0.80
N ASP A 45 1.70 17.35 0.88
CA ASP A 45 1.80 16.08 0.16
C ASP A 45 0.77 15.08 0.68
N GLN A 46 0.61 14.97 2.00
CA GLN A 46 -0.41 14.11 2.63
C GLN A 46 -1.83 14.53 2.22
N HIS A 47 -2.10 15.83 2.19
CA HIS A 47 -3.39 16.34 1.74
C HIS A 47 -3.67 16.04 0.26
N ALA A 48 -2.66 16.18 -0.60
CA ALA A 48 -2.80 15.84 -2.02
C ALA A 48 -3.07 14.35 -2.24
N ILE A 49 -2.42 13.48 -1.44
CA ILE A 49 -2.68 12.04 -1.47
C ILE A 49 -4.10 11.74 -1.00
N ALA A 50 -4.56 12.36 0.10
CA ALA A 50 -5.92 12.19 0.61
C ALA A 50 -6.98 12.62 -0.42
N GLN A 51 -6.76 13.73 -1.12
CA GLN A 51 -7.65 14.18 -2.19
C GLN A 51 -7.67 13.20 -3.38
N ALA A 52 -6.52 12.60 -3.71
CA ALA A 52 -6.44 11.60 -4.76
C ALA A 52 -7.19 10.31 -4.37
N VAL A 53 -7.09 9.89 -3.08
CA VAL A 53 -7.84 8.74 -2.55
C VAL A 53 -9.35 9.02 -2.65
N ALA A 54 -9.83 10.12 -2.10
CA ALA A 54 -11.24 10.49 -2.17
C ALA A 54 -11.77 10.57 -3.61
N ALA A 55 -10.95 11.06 -4.55
CA ALA A 55 -11.34 11.09 -5.97
C ALA A 55 -11.35 9.71 -6.63
N ALA A 56 -10.42 8.84 -6.23
CA ALA A 56 -10.30 7.49 -6.76
C ALA A 56 -11.41 6.55 -6.26
N GLU A 57 -11.95 6.77 -5.07
CA GLU A 57 -13.04 5.99 -4.48
C GLU A 57 -14.42 6.43 -4.92
N HIS A 58 -14.51 7.61 -5.56
CA HIS A 58 -15.79 8.14 -5.98
C HIS A 58 -16.43 7.30 -7.09
N GLY A 59 -17.66 6.81 -6.83
CA GLY A 59 -18.48 6.11 -7.81
C GLY A 59 -18.29 4.59 -7.86
N HIS A 60 -17.52 4.01 -6.94
CA HIS A 60 -17.39 2.56 -6.78
C HIS A 60 -17.14 2.20 -5.31
N VAL A 61 -17.18 0.91 -5.01
CA VAL A 61 -17.07 0.33 -3.66
C VAL A 61 -15.64 -0.03 -3.24
N GLY A 62 -14.66 0.29 -4.04
CA GLY A 62 -13.27 0.01 -3.70
C GLY A 62 -12.74 1.04 -2.70
N GLU A 63 -12.08 0.58 -1.65
CA GLU A 63 -11.52 1.38 -0.57
C GLU A 63 -9.98 1.31 -0.59
N ILE A 64 -9.30 2.45 -0.50
CA ILE A 64 -7.85 2.55 -0.66
C ILE A 64 -7.21 3.12 0.60
N GLN A 65 -6.49 2.30 1.35
CA GLN A 65 -5.66 2.77 2.46
C GLN A 65 -4.21 2.94 2.03
N VAL A 66 -3.68 4.14 2.14
CA VAL A 66 -2.25 4.43 1.92
C VAL A 66 -1.49 4.44 3.23
N VAL A 67 -0.40 3.67 3.32
CA VAL A 67 0.50 3.66 4.48
C VAL A 67 1.92 3.98 4.05
N ILE A 68 2.54 4.94 4.71
CA ILE A 68 3.93 5.35 4.48
C ILE A 68 4.70 5.13 5.78
N GLU A 69 5.60 4.16 5.79
CA GLU A 69 6.43 3.82 6.94
C GLU A 69 7.89 4.19 6.70
N GLY A 70 8.45 4.99 7.60
CA GLY A 70 9.86 5.39 7.55
C GLY A 70 10.78 4.20 7.76
N HIS A 71 10.59 3.50 8.87
CA HIS A 71 11.25 2.25 9.23
C HIS A 71 10.32 1.38 10.07
N MET A 72 10.40 0.07 9.90
CA MET A 72 9.65 -0.87 10.73
C MET A 72 10.13 -0.84 12.18
N PRO A 73 9.25 -1.04 13.16
CA PRO A 73 9.65 -1.28 14.54
C PRO A 73 10.62 -2.47 14.62
N ALA A 74 11.51 -2.45 15.63
CA ALA A 74 12.62 -3.40 15.72
C ALA A 74 12.19 -4.88 15.68
N ARG A 75 11.07 -5.22 16.32
CA ARG A 75 10.54 -6.57 16.34
C ARG A 75 10.09 -7.00 14.94
N GLU A 76 9.28 -6.17 14.29
CA GLU A 76 8.75 -6.40 12.96
C GLU A 76 9.89 -6.47 11.94
N ALA A 77 10.86 -5.56 12.01
CA ALA A 77 12.04 -5.56 11.16
C ALA A 77 12.88 -6.84 11.31
N TYR A 78 12.88 -7.47 12.48
CA TYR A 78 13.58 -8.75 12.67
C TYR A 78 12.83 -9.92 12.02
N TYR A 79 11.53 -10.04 12.26
CA TYR A 79 10.75 -11.21 11.88
C TYR A 79 10.08 -11.12 10.51
N LEU A 80 9.72 -9.92 10.06
CA LEU A 80 8.93 -9.70 8.83
C LEU A 80 9.76 -8.98 7.78
N ASP A 81 9.58 -9.37 6.52
CA ASP A 81 9.94 -8.54 5.39
C ASP A 81 8.85 -7.48 5.11
N THR A 82 9.02 -6.65 4.08
CA THR A 82 8.04 -5.60 3.73
C THR A 82 6.68 -6.18 3.39
N ARG A 83 6.66 -7.36 2.77
CA ARG A 83 5.44 -8.06 2.41
C ARG A 83 4.69 -8.59 3.62
N GLY A 84 5.39 -9.23 4.55
CA GLY A 84 4.81 -9.66 5.83
C GLY A 84 4.28 -8.47 6.63
N ARG A 85 5.02 -7.34 6.63
CA ARG A 85 4.57 -6.10 7.27
C ARG A 85 3.32 -5.51 6.60
N ALA A 86 3.26 -5.48 5.27
CA ALA A 86 2.08 -5.00 4.55
C ALA A 86 0.84 -5.84 4.88
N LYS A 87 0.96 -7.17 4.93
CA LYS A 87 -0.14 -8.06 5.33
C LYS A 87 -0.58 -7.86 6.77
N GLN A 88 0.38 -7.66 7.67
CA GLN A 88 0.09 -7.33 9.07
C GLN A 88 -0.69 -6.03 9.15
N LEU A 89 -0.26 -4.96 8.46
CA LEU A 89 -0.95 -3.68 8.42
C LEU A 89 -2.34 -3.78 7.78
N PHE A 90 -2.49 -4.57 6.72
CA PHE A 90 -3.78 -4.83 6.09
C PHE A 90 -4.79 -5.41 7.09
N ALA A 91 -4.33 -6.30 7.96
CA ALA A 91 -5.16 -6.88 9.01
C ALA A 91 -5.39 -5.91 10.19
N GLU A 92 -4.33 -5.26 10.69
CA GLU A 92 -4.40 -4.37 11.86
C GLU A 92 -5.24 -3.10 11.61
N LEU A 93 -5.21 -2.58 10.38
CA LEU A 93 -5.96 -1.40 9.98
C LEU A 93 -7.39 -1.71 9.50
N GLY A 94 -7.80 -2.97 9.50
CA GLY A 94 -9.14 -3.36 9.09
C GLY A 94 -9.41 -3.19 7.59
N VAL A 95 -8.38 -3.10 6.74
CA VAL A 95 -8.56 -2.93 5.28
C VAL A 95 -9.31 -4.11 4.66
N TRP A 96 -9.30 -5.26 5.30
CA TRP A 96 -10.06 -6.46 4.92
C TRP A 96 -11.55 -6.38 5.29
N ASP A 97 -11.94 -5.48 6.20
CA ASP A 97 -13.29 -5.40 6.79
C ASP A 97 -14.18 -4.41 6.01
N THR A 98 -14.18 -4.52 4.70
CA THR A 98 -15.05 -3.77 3.81
C THR A 98 -16.25 -4.63 3.39
N GLU A 99 -17.41 -4.01 3.18
CA GLU A 99 -18.68 -4.73 2.90
C GLU A 99 -18.57 -5.72 1.74
N LEU A 100 -17.80 -5.36 0.69
CA LEU A 100 -17.65 -6.18 -0.52
C LEU A 100 -16.29 -6.84 -0.68
N ASN A 101 -15.48 -6.87 0.37
CA ASN A 101 -14.10 -7.36 0.32
C ASN A 101 -13.29 -6.62 -0.78
N SER A 102 -13.41 -5.31 -0.80
CA SER A 102 -12.89 -4.41 -1.83
C SER A 102 -11.75 -3.51 -1.33
N GLY A 103 -11.18 -3.81 -0.18
CA GLY A 103 -10.07 -3.05 0.39
C GLY A 103 -8.75 -3.25 -0.34
N ILE A 104 -8.00 -2.15 -0.49
CA ILE A 104 -6.63 -2.12 -1.04
C ILE A 104 -5.72 -1.41 -0.05
N LEU A 105 -4.62 -2.03 0.31
CA LEU A 105 -3.52 -1.38 1.01
C LEU A 105 -2.39 -1.06 0.04
N LEU A 106 -2.03 0.21 -0.09
CA LEU A 106 -0.80 0.66 -0.74
C LEU A 106 0.22 1.02 0.34
N TYR A 107 1.19 0.15 0.53
CA TYR A 107 2.22 0.29 1.55
C TYR A 107 3.58 0.69 0.95
N LEU A 108 4.14 1.81 1.42
CA LEU A 108 5.47 2.28 1.06
C LEU A 108 6.40 2.20 2.28
N ASN A 109 7.48 1.42 2.19
CA ASN A 109 8.55 1.41 3.18
C ASN A 109 9.78 2.17 2.66
N LEU A 110 10.10 3.30 3.30
CA LEU A 110 11.19 4.18 2.87
C LEU A 110 12.57 3.60 3.19
N CYS A 111 12.72 2.90 4.31
CA CYS A 111 13.96 2.24 4.69
C CYS A 111 14.34 1.16 3.69
N GLU A 112 13.43 0.28 3.35
CA GLU A 112 13.64 -0.80 2.38
C GLU A 112 13.57 -0.33 0.93
N ARG A 113 12.97 0.87 0.67
CA ARG A 113 12.67 1.40 -0.66
C ARG A 113 11.82 0.43 -1.46
N LYS A 114 10.81 -0.10 -0.81
CA LYS A 114 9.88 -1.07 -1.38
C LYS A 114 8.44 -0.57 -1.31
N VAL A 115 7.67 -1.00 -2.28
CA VAL A 115 6.23 -0.80 -2.38
C VAL A 115 5.58 -2.16 -2.38
N GLU A 116 4.54 -2.32 -1.58
CA GLU A 116 3.70 -3.52 -1.56
C GLU A 116 2.24 -3.08 -1.74
N ILE A 117 1.50 -3.80 -2.57
CA ILE A 117 0.06 -3.65 -2.70
C ILE A 117 -0.59 -4.94 -2.20
N VAL A 118 -1.47 -4.81 -1.22
CA VAL A 118 -2.27 -5.93 -0.71
C VAL A 118 -3.72 -5.66 -1.06
N ILE A 119 -4.36 -6.59 -1.73
CA ILE A 119 -5.74 -6.48 -2.18
C ILE A 119 -6.62 -7.56 -1.57
N ASP A 120 -7.87 -7.23 -1.30
CA ASP A 120 -8.84 -8.19 -0.80
C ASP A 120 -9.41 -9.08 -1.90
N ARG A 121 -10.14 -10.12 -1.50
CA ARG A 121 -10.66 -11.20 -2.35
C ARG A 121 -11.58 -10.72 -3.49
N GLY A 122 -12.39 -9.69 -3.23
CA GLY A 122 -13.30 -9.14 -4.22
C GLY A 122 -12.55 -8.58 -5.44
N ILE A 123 -11.44 -7.89 -5.19
CA ILE A 123 -10.60 -7.29 -6.22
C ILE A 123 -9.79 -8.35 -6.96
N GLN A 124 -9.29 -9.35 -6.22
CA GLN A 124 -8.49 -10.42 -6.82
C GLN A 124 -9.23 -11.17 -7.95
N GLN A 125 -10.53 -11.42 -7.78
CA GLN A 125 -11.31 -12.13 -8.79
C GLN A 125 -11.49 -11.33 -10.09
N ALA A 126 -11.33 -10.03 -10.01
CA ALA A 126 -11.56 -9.10 -11.09
C ALA A 126 -10.29 -8.64 -11.82
N THR A 127 -9.09 -8.81 -11.19
CA THR A 127 -7.83 -8.27 -11.68
C THR A 127 -6.75 -9.33 -11.87
N THR A 128 -5.69 -8.99 -12.59
CA THR A 128 -4.51 -9.86 -12.76
C THR A 128 -3.32 -9.32 -11.97
N GLN A 129 -2.39 -10.19 -11.58
CA GLN A 129 -1.15 -9.80 -10.91
C GLN A 129 -0.35 -8.75 -11.71
N GLN A 130 -0.32 -8.87 -13.01
CA GLN A 130 0.44 -7.98 -13.90
C GLN A 130 0.02 -6.51 -13.74
N VAL A 131 -1.26 -6.23 -13.58
CA VAL A 131 -1.78 -4.85 -13.40
C VAL A 131 -1.17 -4.21 -12.16
N TRP A 132 -1.12 -4.94 -11.05
CA TRP A 132 -0.55 -4.44 -9.80
C TRP A 132 0.98 -4.29 -9.86
N ASP A 133 1.65 -5.16 -10.59
CA ASP A 133 3.09 -5.06 -10.84
C ASP A 133 3.44 -3.78 -11.62
N GLU A 134 2.62 -3.42 -12.60
CA GLU A 134 2.77 -2.18 -13.38
C GLU A 134 2.60 -0.94 -12.50
N VAL A 135 1.60 -0.91 -11.61
CA VAL A 135 1.42 0.17 -10.61
C VAL A 135 2.66 0.29 -9.72
N CYS A 136 3.13 -0.82 -9.15
CA CYS A 136 4.34 -0.81 -8.31
C CYS A 136 5.57 -0.29 -9.07
N GLN A 137 5.76 -0.69 -10.32
CA GLN A 137 6.88 -0.22 -11.16
C GLN A 137 6.80 1.27 -11.44
N SER A 138 5.60 1.80 -11.71
CA SER A 138 5.36 3.23 -11.90
C SER A 138 5.77 4.03 -10.66
N ILE A 139 5.35 3.58 -9.47
CA ILE A 139 5.73 4.22 -8.19
C ILE A 139 7.25 4.24 -8.03
N ILE A 140 7.92 3.10 -8.16
CA ILE A 140 9.37 2.97 -7.96
C ILE A 140 10.14 3.86 -8.93
N LYS A 141 9.71 3.93 -10.20
CA LYS A 141 10.34 4.79 -11.21
C LYS A 141 10.28 6.27 -10.82
N LYS A 142 9.13 6.75 -10.37
CA LYS A 142 8.94 8.14 -9.94
C LYS A 142 9.68 8.43 -8.63
N MET A 143 9.68 7.50 -7.67
CA MET A 143 10.45 7.60 -6.42
C MET A 143 11.96 7.73 -6.69
N ALA A 144 12.49 7.00 -7.66
CA ALA A 144 13.88 7.11 -8.09
C ALA A 144 14.23 8.50 -8.65
N GLN A 145 13.25 9.22 -9.19
CA GLN A 145 13.34 10.59 -9.67
C GLN A 145 13.03 11.64 -8.58
N GLN A 146 12.90 11.23 -7.32
CA GLN A 146 12.54 12.08 -6.18
C GLN A 146 11.14 12.73 -6.28
N GLN A 147 10.28 12.21 -7.13
CA GLN A 147 8.90 12.69 -7.32
C GLN A 147 7.94 11.97 -6.34
N TYR A 148 8.22 12.08 -5.04
CA TYR A 148 7.56 11.28 -4.01
C TYR A 148 6.04 11.45 -3.98
N ARG A 149 5.56 12.70 -3.88
CA ARG A 149 4.12 13.02 -3.90
C ARG A 149 3.45 12.51 -5.17
N GLN A 150 4.03 12.85 -6.32
CA GLN A 150 3.45 12.52 -7.62
C GLN A 150 3.38 10.99 -7.83
N ALA A 151 4.37 10.26 -7.31
CA ALA A 151 4.38 8.81 -7.38
C ALA A 151 3.14 8.18 -6.71
N LEU A 152 2.76 8.67 -5.53
CA LEU A 152 1.60 8.14 -4.81
C LEU A 152 0.28 8.68 -5.35
N VAL A 153 0.19 9.95 -5.71
CA VAL A 153 -1.02 10.53 -6.32
C VAL A 153 -1.37 9.81 -7.62
N ASP A 154 -0.39 9.60 -8.51
CA ASP A 154 -0.63 8.90 -9.77
C ASP A 154 -0.97 7.43 -9.55
N ALA A 155 -0.32 6.77 -8.58
CA ALA A 155 -0.63 5.38 -8.26
C ALA A 155 -2.06 5.21 -7.74
N VAL A 156 -2.51 6.08 -6.84
CA VAL A 156 -3.88 6.09 -6.33
C VAL A 156 -4.88 6.35 -7.47
N THR A 157 -4.59 7.29 -8.35
CA THR A 157 -5.42 7.56 -9.54
C THR A 157 -5.50 6.35 -10.47
N GLU A 158 -4.38 5.66 -10.69
CA GLU A 158 -4.31 4.45 -11.50
C GLU A 158 -5.11 3.30 -10.87
N VAL A 159 -4.99 3.13 -9.54
CA VAL A 159 -5.80 2.17 -8.78
C VAL A 159 -7.30 2.48 -8.92
N GLY A 160 -7.72 3.73 -8.77
CA GLY A 160 -9.11 4.15 -9.00
C GLY A 160 -9.60 3.78 -10.41
N THR A 161 -8.79 4.05 -11.44
CA THR A 161 -9.12 3.67 -12.82
C THR A 161 -9.27 2.15 -13.00
N ILE A 162 -8.46 1.36 -12.32
CA ILE A 162 -8.57 -0.10 -12.30
C ILE A 162 -9.91 -0.51 -11.63
N LEU A 163 -10.22 0.08 -10.48
CA LEU A 163 -11.46 -0.21 -9.76
C LEU A 163 -12.72 0.17 -10.55
N ASP A 164 -12.69 1.31 -11.24
CA ASP A 164 -13.76 1.75 -12.13
C ASP A 164 -14.11 0.70 -13.20
N GLN A 165 -13.11 0.06 -13.77
CA GLN A 165 -13.32 -0.98 -14.80
C GLN A 165 -14.09 -2.20 -14.27
N PHE A 166 -13.96 -2.49 -12.98
CA PHE A 166 -14.55 -3.68 -12.37
C PHE A 166 -15.84 -3.42 -11.60
N TYR A 167 -16.00 -2.20 -11.05
CA TYR A 167 -17.12 -1.86 -10.16
C TYR A 167 -18.08 -0.81 -10.71
N ALA A 168 -17.75 -0.07 -11.78
CA ALA A 168 -18.47 1.11 -12.30
C ALA A 168 -19.98 0.94 -12.60
N ASN A 169 -20.53 -0.27 -12.55
CA ASN A 169 -21.94 -0.51 -12.82
C ASN A 169 -22.63 -1.34 -11.73
N LYS A 170 -22.01 -1.50 -10.56
CA LYS A 170 -22.50 -2.53 -9.66
C LYS A 170 -23.17 -2.03 -8.39
N ILE A 171 -22.89 -0.80 -7.92
CA ILE A 171 -23.39 -0.40 -6.60
C ILE A 171 -23.50 1.13 -6.49
N GLU A 172 -24.58 1.59 -5.83
CA GLU A 172 -24.74 2.96 -5.39
C GLU A 172 -23.65 3.32 -4.38
N ASP A 173 -23.14 4.56 -4.48
CA ASP A 173 -22.15 5.13 -3.58
C ASP A 173 -22.57 4.93 -2.12
N LYS A 174 -21.78 4.19 -1.38
CA LYS A 174 -21.98 3.93 0.04
C LYS A 174 -20.98 4.74 0.86
N ALA A 175 -21.19 4.77 2.16
CA ALA A 175 -20.32 5.49 3.10
C ALA A 175 -18.86 5.03 2.95
N ASP A 176 -17.96 6.01 2.95
CA ASP A 176 -16.52 5.85 3.06
C ASP A 176 -16.18 5.00 4.32
N GLU A 177 -15.66 3.81 4.12
CA GLU A 177 -15.39 2.84 5.19
C GLU A 177 -13.98 2.98 5.77
N LEU A 178 -13.01 3.45 4.96
CA LEU A 178 -11.63 3.68 5.36
C LEU A 178 -11.26 5.17 5.33
N SER A 179 -10.22 5.54 6.03
CA SER A 179 -9.75 6.94 6.02
C SER A 179 -8.98 7.26 4.74
N ASN A 180 -9.38 8.29 4.02
CA ASN A 180 -8.67 8.78 2.83
C ASN A 180 -7.28 9.35 3.15
N SER A 181 -7.02 9.70 4.40
CA SER A 181 -5.74 10.26 4.81
C SER A 181 -4.66 9.19 4.88
N PRO A 182 -3.45 9.44 4.32
CA PRO A 182 -2.37 8.49 4.43
C PRO A 182 -1.89 8.34 5.87
N ILE A 183 -1.71 7.10 6.31
CA ILE A 183 -1.16 6.78 7.64
C ILE A 183 0.36 6.89 7.60
N MET A 184 0.92 7.72 8.48
CA MET A 184 2.36 7.98 8.57
C MET A 184 2.94 7.24 9.77
N LEU A 185 3.71 6.18 9.51
CA LEU A 185 4.43 5.39 10.52
C LEU A 185 5.92 5.74 10.53
N ASN A 186 6.50 5.81 11.74
CA ASN A 186 7.93 6.13 11.94
C ASN A 186 8.62 5.04 12.74
#